data_d98e6a473714c24a0b3f3cec1d159798
#
_entry.id   d98e6a473714c24a0b3f3cec1d159798
#
_cell.length_a   1.000
_cell.length_b   1.000
_cell.length_c   1.000
_cell.angle_alpha   90.00
_cell.angle_beta   90.00
_cell.angle_gamma   90.00
#
_symmetry.space_group_name_H-M   'P 1'
#
loop_
_entity.id
_entity.type
_entity.pdbx_description
1 polymer ?
#
loop_
_entity_poly.entity_id
_entity_poly.type
_entity_poly.pdbx_seq_one_letter_code
_entity_poly.pdbx_strand_id
1 'polypeptide(L)'
;AGTMTGFVSNPIEYAEASKVAIFGVGMYTWNIENYDPTQAWKDACDFIMPEASMAFRIFCEHNCDPGPNGHQYRREESANYVAPIQTFLAGYKKNTFPEQSANLLGTLFAQITASPSMIYSQSPNKRLIEQINPWLIQFEFLGKAGTSALHMAHAWYEKDRSYTWQRYLETSALLDSMKLINRTLNQKAQPKGVKVGSKVLHPFIVDLYRQTGRNLLSTDGIAPDEVKVSIPSIFTNIDQLKSQPCAEGDNTVGYVPLFEVVKVQPNQYLGIGWEIQKEAESFCFNLPKSNQPGRVFEWSADGKSWSLIPHVSTENAKDTIRTIDPKARYIRMRNNSDQQMELYVLGFTATTKQDPQINEALMMYDMNLDTYKNLNPGEMIHIKCDDINAVSFFLSGSNENLVSITGLSQDGEKNIVYQGNVGYIKLNKTMFEDFSSLEITTIGKESIHIHQIVRE
;
A
#
# COMPACT_ATOMS: atom_id res chain seq x y z
N ALA A 1 -24.53 29.02 19.98
CA ALA A 1 -25.77 28.23 19.99
C ALA A 1 -26.99 29.04 20.45
N GLY A 2 -26.85 29.94 21.43
CA GLY A 2 -27.97 30.75 21.94
C GLY A 2 -28.64 31.71 20.95
N THR A 3 -28.14 31.79 19.73
CA THR A 3 -28.67 32.67 18.66
C THR A 3 -29.40 31.94 17.54
N MET A 4 -29.39 30.58 17.56
CA MET A 4 -30.04 29.79 16.50
C MET A 4 -31.42 29.33 16.94
N THR A 5 -32.41 29.54 16.07
CA THR A 5 -33.81 29.12 16.30
C THR A 5 -34.15 27.79 15.66
N GLY A 6 -33.24 27.23 14.89
CA GLY A 6 -33.42 25.94 14.23
C GLY A 6 -32.13 25.46 13.54
N PHE A 7 -32.09 24.17 13.22
CA PHE A 7 -30.99 23.52 12.54
C PHE A 7 -31.51 22.52 11.51
N VAL A 8 -30.94 22.52 10.31
CA VAL A 8 -31.22 21.56 9.25
C VAL A 8 -29.94 20.84 8.90
N SER A 9 -29.96 19.52 9.04
CA SER A 9 -28.85 18.68 8.63
C SER A 9 -29.15 18.08 7.24
N ASN A 10 -28.17 18.12 6.35
CA ASN A 10 -28.23 17.45 5.06
C ASN A 10 -27.48 16.12 5.17
N PRO A 11 -28.18 14.97 5.34
CA PRO A 11 -27.55 13.66 5.35
C PRO A 11 -26.95 13.38 3.97
N ILE A 12 -25.81 12.74 3.98
CA ILE A 12 -25.06 12.36 2.78
C ILE A 12 -25.77 11.18 2.07
N GLU A 13 -25.28 10.79 0.91
CA GLU A 13 -25.78 9.79 -0.05
C GLU A 13 -26.34 8.49 0.59
N TYR A 14 -25.76 8.04 1.72
CA TYR A 14 -26.14 6.79 2.40
C TYR A 14 -26.94 7.09 3.68
N ALA A 15 -28.26 7.08 3.55
CA ALA A 15 -29.18 7.50 4.63
C ALA A 15 -29.00 6.72 5.94
N GLU A 16 -28.83 5.39 5.87
CA GLU A 16 -28.66 4.57 7.07
C GLU A 16 -27.28 4.78 7.71
N ALA A 17 -26.20 4.80 6.91
CA ALA A 17 -24.86 5.06 7.43
C ALA A 17 -24.70 6.47 8.00
N SER A 18 -25.44 7.45 7.47
CA SER A 18 -25.44 8.85 7.97
C SER A 18 -26.05 8.99 9.37
N LYS A 19 -26.82 8.03 9.84
CA LYS A 19 -27.48 8.10 11.15
C LYS A 19 -26.50 8.22 12.31
N VAL A 20 -25.27 7.68 12.20
CA VAL A 20 -24.24 7.85 13.24
C VAL A 20 -23.91 9.33 13.46
N ALA A 21 -23.66 10.05 12.37
CA ALA A 21 -23.39 11.50 12.45
C ALA A 21 -24.64 12.31 12.86
N ILE A 22 -25.81 11.96 12.33
CA ILE A 22 -27.08 12.62 12.64
C ILE A 22 -27.44 12.46 14.12
N PHE A 23 -27.18 11.29 14.72
CA PHE A 23 -27.39 11.07 16.15
C PHE A 23 -26.56 12.04 16.99
N GLY A 24 -25.26 12.20 16.69
CA GLY A 24 -24.41 13.16 17.37
C GLY A 24 -24.89 14.61 17.24
N VAL A 25 -25.36 14.99 16.05
CA VAL A 25 -25.99 16.33 15.83
C VAL A 25 -27.27 16.49 16.67
N GLY A 26 -28.11 15.46 16.71
CA GLY A 26 -29.33 15.46 17.55
C GLY A 26 -28.99 15.62 19.02
N MET A 27 -28.06 14.88 19.56
CA MET A 27 -27.58 14.99 20.95
C MET A 27 -27.04 16.38 21.26
N TYR A 28 -26.23 16.94 20.38
CA TYR A 28 -25.71 18.31 20.53
C TYR A 28 -26.82 19.36 20.57
N THR A 29 -27.78 19.28 19.66
CA THR A 29 -28.87 20.29 19.58
C THR A 29 -29.89 20.16 20.72
N TRP A 30 -30.06 18.96 21.28
CA TRP A 30 -30.99 18.69 22.36
C TRP A 30 -30.47 19.10 23.73
N ASN A 31 -29.17 18.85 24.01
CA ASN A 31 -28.57 19.12 25.32
C ASN A 31 -27.13 19.62 25.19
N ILE A 32 -26.97 20.86 24.74
CA ILE A 32 -25.66 21.44 24.44
C ILE A 32 -24.75 21.59 25.67
N GLU A 33 -25.37 21.81 26.88
CA GLU A 33 -24.61 22.04 28.10
C GLU A 33 -23.88 20.78 28.59
N ASN A 34 -24.44 19.60 28.34
CA ASN A 34 -23.89 18.31 28.76
C ASN A 34 -23.44 17.44 27.57
N TYR A 35 -23.22 18.04 26.38
CA TYR A 35 -22.81 17.30 25.21
C TYR A 35 -21.37 16.84 25.30
N ASP A 36 -21.16 15.50 25.30
CA ASP A 36 -19.87 14.87 25.14
C ASP A 36 -19.84 14.20 23.76
N PRO A 37 -18.98 14.67 22.81
CA PRO A 37 -18.93 14.12 21.46
C PRO A 37 -18.45 12.66 21.43
N THR A 38 -17.62 12.26 22.39
CA THR A 38 -17.11 10.87 22.45
C THR A 38 -18.18 9.92 22.95
N GLN A 39 -18.94 10.32 23.98
CA GLN A 39 -20.05 9.52 24.48
C GLN A 39 -21.19 9.45 23.46
N ALA A 40 -21.57 10.59 22.88
CA ALA A 40 -22.62 10.65 21.85
C ALA A 40 -22.30 9.74 20.64
N TRP A 41 -21.03 9.64 20.26
CA TRP A 41 -20.60 8.74 19.19
C TRP A 41 -20.73 7.25 19.58
N LYS A 42 -20.39 6.89 20.81
CA LYS A 42 -20.60 5.52 21.32
C LYS A 42 -22.08 5.16 21.38
N ASP A 43 -22.88 6.07 21.94
CA ASP A 43 -24.33 5.90 22.05
C ASP A 43 -25.00 5.78 20.68
N ALA A 44 -24.49 6.49 19.65
CA ALA A 44 -24.94 6.35 18.28
C ALA A 44 -24.73 4.92 17.73
N CYS A 45 -23.55 4.36 17.96
CA CYS A 45 -23.30 2.98 17.52
C CYS A 45 -24.19 1.97 18.23
N ASP A 46 -24.38 2.13 19.56
CA ASP A 46 -25.23 1.26 20.37
C ASP A 46 -26.71 1.39 19.99
N PHE A 47 -27.18 2.59 19.64
CA PHE A 47 -28.56 2.83 19.21
C PHE A 47 -28.85 2.29 17.80
N ILE A 48 -27.89 2.44 16.89
CA ILE A 48 -28.09 2.10 15.46
C ILE A 48 -27.94 0.59 15.21
N MET A 49 -27.07 -0.06 15.97
CA MET A 49 -26.76 -1.48 15.82
C MET A 49 -26.59 -2.16 17.20
N PRO A 50 -27.63 -2.23 18.02
CA PRO A 50 -27.52 -2.72 19.40
C PRO A 50 -27.01 -4.17 19.48
N GLU A 51 -27.41 -5.06 18.56
CA GLU A 51 -27.07 -6.48 18.59
C GLU A 51 -25.59 -6.73 18.24
N ALA A 52 -24.97 -5.85 17.45
CA ALA A 52 -23.57 -5.95 17.03
C ALA A 52 -22.79 -4.65 17.35
N SER A 53 -23.16 -3.94 18.42
CA SER A 53 -22.65 -2.59 18.68
C SER A 53 -21.15 -2.52 18.82
N MET A 54 -20.51 -3.52 19.47
CA MET A 54 -19.06 -3.59 19.61
C MET A 54 -18.37 -3.72 18.24
N ALA A 55 -18.83 -4.63 17.39
CA ALA A 55 -18.27 -4.83 16.06
C ALA A 55 -18.48 -3.60 15.17
N PHE A 56 -19.65 -2.99 15.24
CA PHE A 56 -19.96 -1.77 14.50
C PHE A 56 -19.14 -0.57 14.99
N ARG A 57 -18.89 -0.46 16.29
CA ARG A 57 -18.04 0.58 16.88
C ARG A 57 -16.59 0.45 16.41
N ILE A 58 -16.04 -0.77 16.39
CA ILE A 58 -14.71 -1.05 15.83
C ILE A 58 -14.66 -0.63 14.35
N PHE A 59 -15.66 -1.02 13.57
CA PHE A 59 -15.74 -0.62 12.17
C PHE A 59 -15.76 0.91 12.01
N CYS A 60 -16.59 1.62 12.78
CA CYS A 60 -16.70 3.08 12.72
C CYS A 60 -15.41 3.79 13.19
N GLU A 61 -14.73 3.28 14.22
CA GLU A 61 -13.50 3.88 14.76
C GLU A 61 -12.36 3.90 13.74
N HIS A 62 -12.28 2.87 12.91
CA HIS A 62 -11.23 2.73 11.90
C HIS A 62 -11.65 3.25 10.50
N ASN A 63 -12.80 3.91 10.42
CA ASN A 63 -13.35 4.53 9.19
C ASN A 63 -13.94 5.91 9.44
N CYS A 64 -13.59 6.59 10.55
CA CYS A 64 -14.21 7.86 10.93
C CYS A 64 -13.53 9.08 10.32
N ASP A 65 -12.43 8.93 9.61
CA ASP A 65 -11.79 10.05 8.91
C ASP A 65 -12.43 10.25 7.53
N PRO A 66 -13.16 11.36 7.30
CA PRO A 66 -13.78 11.65 6.01
C PRO A 66 -12.75 12.02 4.92
N GLY A 67 -11.46 12.06 5.25
CA GLY A 67 -10.42 12.60 4.39
C GLY A 67 -10.38 14.13 4.36
N PRO A 68 -9.62 14.71 3.43
CA PRO A 68 -9.50 16.14 3.28
C PRO A 68 -10.83 16.76 2.83
N ASN A 69 -11.46 17.58 3.68
CA ASN A 69 -12.78 18.16 3.41
C ASN A 69 -12.87 19.68 3.62
N GLY A 70 -11.74 20.33 3.93
CA GLY A 70 -11.70 21.76 4.21
C GLY A 70 -12.29 22.19 5.57
N HIS A 71 -12.81 21.27 6.36
CA HIS A 71 -13.29 21.53 7.71
C HIS A 71 -12.17 21.34 8.73
N GLN A 72 -12.15 22.18 9.76
CA GLN A 72 -11.05 22.19 10.74
C GLN A 72 -11.11 21.06 11.76
N TYR A 73 -12.30 20.51 12.02
CA TYR A 73 -12.49 19.47 13.02
C TYR A 73 -12.98 18.16 12.39
N ARG A 74 -12.38 17.08 12.81
CA ARG A 74 -12.78 15.72 12.50
C ARG A 74 -12.24 14.75 13.55
N ARG A 75 -12.91 13.62 13.72
CA ARG A 75 -12.41 12.55 14.57
C ARG A 75 -11.21 11.90 13.87
N GLU A 76 -10.13 11.74 14.61
CA GLU A 76 -8.94 11.07 14.11
C GLU A 76 -9.18 9.55 13.99
N GLU A 77 -8.94 9.00 12.79
CA GLU A 77 -9.02 7.56 12.54
C GLU A 77 -7.95 6.83 13.35
N SER A 78 -8.35 5.78 14.08
CA SER A 78 -7.41 4.86 14.78
C SER A 78 -6.41 5.55 15.72
N ALA A 79 -6.75 6.72 16.28
CA ALA A 79 -5.83 7.58 17.06
C ALA A 79 -5.09 6.83 18.18
N ASN A 80 -5.77 5.89 18.85
CA ASN A 80 -5.20 5.11 19.97
C ASN A 80 -4.07 4.16 19.53
N TYR A 81 -3.94 3.89 18.24
CA TYR A 81 -2.95 2.95 17.69
C TYR A 81 -1.75 3.63 17.04
N VAL A 82 -1.75 4.96 16.92
CA VAL A 82 -0.63 5.70 16.32
C VAL A 82 0.68 5.49 17.09
N ALA A 83 0.66 5.65 18.43
CA ALA A 83 1.85 5.47 19.26
C ALA A 83 2.35 4.02 19.29
N PRO A 84 1.48 2.99 19.47
CA PRO A 84 1.88 1.58 19.33
C PRO A 84 2.51 1.25 17.96
N ILE A 85 1.95 1.76 16.87
CA ILE A 85 2.48 1.56 15.52
C ILE A 85 3.87 2.20 15.37
N GLN A 86 4.04 3.44 15.82
CA GLN A 86 5.34 4.12 15.78
C GLN A 86 6.40 3.37 16.58
N THR A 87 6.03 2.88 17.78
CA THR A 87 6.90 2.06 18.61
C THR A 87 7.30 0.77 17.90
N PHE A 88 6.32 0.09 17.29
CA PHE A 88 6.57 -1.16 16.55
C PHE A 88 7.52 -0.93 15.38
N LEU A 89 7.23 0.04 14.51
CA LEU A 89 8.06 0.34 13.34
C LEU A 89 9.48 0.79 13.71
N ALA A 90 9.62 1.58 14.78
CA ALA A 90 10.91 2.02 15.27
C ALA A 90 11.78 0.86 15.79
N GLY A 91 11.17 -0.09 16.48
CA GLY A 91 11.83 -1.32 16.92
C GLY A 91 12.20 -2.23 15.76
N TYR A 92 11.26 -2.47 14.85
CA TYR A 92 11.46 -3.33 13.68
C TYR A 92 12.62 -2.83 12.79
N LYS A 93 12.73 -1.51 12.57
CA LYS A 93 13.87 -0.90 11.84
C LYS A 93 15.23 -1.11 12.54
N LYS A 94 15.23 -1.35 13.85
CA LYS A 94 16.42 -1.65 14.65
C LYS A 94 16.67 -3.15 14.85
N ASN A 95 15.99 -4.00 14.07
CA ASN A 95 16.03 -5.47 14.21
C ASN A 95 15.62 -5.95 15.61
N THR A 96 14.67 -5.28 16.25
CA THR A 96 14.01 -5.74 17.47
C THR A 96 12.54 -6.01 17.19
N PHE A 97 11.93 -6.89 17.98
CA PHE A 97 10.50 -7.17 17.87
C PHE A 97 9.79 -6.66 19.12
N PRO A 98 9.02 -5.55 19.03
CA PRO A 98 8.34 -4.95 20.18
C PRO A 98 7.07 -5.74 20.54
N GLU A 99 7.21 -6.80 21.33
CA GLU A 99 6.16 -7.75 21.71
C GLU A 99 4.87 -7.09 22.18
N GLN A 100 4.95 -6.11 23.08
CA GLN A 100 3.77 -5.45 23.62
C GLN A 100 2.96 -4.75 22.53
N SER A 101 3.61 -4.02 21.63
CA SER A 101 2.96 -3.35 20.51
C SER A 101 2.43 -4.37 19.50
N ALA A 102 3.19 -5.44 19.22
CA ALA A 102 2.76 -6.53 18.35
C ALA A 102 1.49 -7.21 18.84
N ASN A 103 1.41 -7.55 20.13
CA ASN A 103 0.24 -8.19 20.74
C ASN A 103 -1.00 -7.27 20.70
N LEU A 104 -0.82 -5.97 20.96
CA LEU A 104 -1.91 -5.01 20.89
C LEU A 104 -2.44 -4.89 19.44
N LEU A 105 -1.54 -4.76 18.47
CA LEU A 105 -1.90 -4.66 17.05
C LEU A 105 -2.49 -5.98 16.52
N GLY A 106 -1.97 -7.13 16.95
CA GLY A 106 -2.52 -8.44 16.62
C GLY A 106 -3.94 -8.62 17.11
N THR A 107 -4.23 -8.21 18.35
CA THR A 107 -5.59 -8.19 18.91
C THR A 107 -6.51 -7.30 18.10
N LEU A 108 -6.06 -6.10 17.72
CA LEU A 108 -6.82 -5.19 16.88
C LEU A 108 -7.16 -5.82 15.53
N PHE A 109 -6.17 -6.35 14.80
CA PHE A 109 -6.41 -6.91 13.48
C PHE A 109 -7.32 -8.16 13.53
N ALA A 110 -7.25 -8.96 14.59
CA ALA A 110 -8.19 -10.05 14.81
C ALA A 110 -9.62 -9.54 15.00
N GLN A 111 -9.82 -8.48 15.78
CA GLN A 111 -11.12 -7.83 15.96
C GLN A 111 -11.65 -7.22 14.67
N ILE A 112 -10.79 -6.56 13.88
CA ILE A 112 -11.13 -6.01 12.57
C ILE A 112 -11.59 -7.13 11.63
N THR A 113 -10.87 -8.25 11.58
CA THR A 113 -11.22 -9.42 10.75
C THR A 113 -12.56 -10.02 11.14
N ALA A 114 -12.88 -10.09 12.43
CA ALA A 114 -14.11 -10.71 12.92
C ALA A 114 -15.34 -9.80 12.80
N SER A 115 -15.17 -8.49 12.85
CA SER A 115 -16.27 -7.52 12.93
C SER A 115 -17.29 -7.62 11.79
N PRO A 116 -16.89 -7.77 10.50
CA PRO A 116 -17.86 -7.90 9.41
C PRO A 116 -18.80 -9.11 9.58
N SER A 117 -18.25 -10.27 9.92
CA SER A 117 -19.04 -11.49 10.15
C SER A 117 -20.06 -11.32 11.29
N MET A 118 -19.68 -10.66 12.37
CA MET A 118 -20.59 -10.34 13.48
C MET A 118 -21.69 -9.39 13.04
N ILE A 119 -21.37 -8.35 12.27
CA ILE A 119 -22.34 -7.39 11.73
C ILE A 119 -23.33 -8.09 10.80
N TYR A 120 -22.86 -8.94 9.88
CA TYR A 120 -23.73 -9.68 8.96
C TYR A 120 -24.70 -10.64 9.68
N SER A 121 -24.21 -11.33 10.71
CA SER A 121 -24.99 -12.37 11.39
C SER A 121 -25.95 -11.81 12.44
N GLN A 122 -25.60 -10.71 13.10
CA GLN A 122 -26.33 -10.22 14.26
C GLN A 122 -27.23 -9.02 13.96
N SER A 123 -26.89 -8.18 12.98
CA SER A 123 -27.68 -6.98 12.71
C SER A 123 -28.97 -7.26 11.94
N PRO A 124 -30.13 -6.78 12.44
CA PRO A 124 -31.40 -6.82 11.71
C PRO A 124 -31.50 -5.72 10.64
N ASN A 125 -30.65 -4.68 10.69
CA ASN A 125 -30.69 -3.54 9.76
C ASN A 125 -30.06 -3.88 8.41
N LYS A 126 -30.81 -4.60 7.57
CA LYS A 126 -30.35 -5.02 6.24
C LYS A 126 -30.01 -3.83 5.33
N ARG A 127 -30.72 -2.71 5.43
CA ARG A 127 -30.43 -1.52 4.62
C ARG A 127 -29.10 -0.89 4.97
N LEU A 128 -28.75 -0.83 6.26
CA LEU A 128 -27.43 -0.35 6.67
C LEU A 128 -26.34 -1.27 6.15
N ILE A 129 -26.51 -2.59 6.30
CA ILE A 129 -25.55 -3.57 5.79
C ILE A 129 -25.36 -3.40 4.28
N GLU A 130 -26.42 -3.28 3.50
CA GLU A 130 -26.34 -3.05 2.05
C GLU A 130 -25.52 -1.79 1.69
N GLN A 131 -25.74 -0.71 2.43
CA GLN A 131 -25.01 0.56 2.20
C GLN A 131 -23.53 0.48 2.51
N ILE A 132 -23.14 -0.23 3.57
CA ILE A 132 -21.73 -0.31 4.01
C ILE A 132 -21.02 -1.60 3.56
N ASN A 133 -21.70 -2.49 2.83
CA ASN A 133 -21.18 -3.80 2.44
C ASN A 133 -19.80 -3.75 1.77
N PRO A 134 -19.51 -2.87 0.80
CA PRO A 134 -18.19 -2.80 0.19
C PRO A 134 -17.08 -2.48 1.22
N TRP A 135 -17.37 -1.61 2.19
CA TRP A 135 -16.43 -1.27 3.26
C TRP A 135 -16.27 -2.40 4.27
N LEU A 136 -17.32 -3.20 4.56
CA LEU A 136 -17.23 -4.37 5.42
C LEU A 136 -16.31 -5.43 4.79
N ILE A 137 -16.47 -5.71 3.49
CA ILE A 137 -15.60 -6.63 2.75
C ILE A 137 -14.14 -6.14 2.82
N GLN A 138 -13.92 -4.85 2.52
CA GLN A 138 -12.59 -4.24 2.56
C GLN A 138 -11.97 -4.28 3.97
N PHE A 139 -12.81 -4.14 5.00
CA PHE A 139 -12.39 -4.15 6.40
C PHE A 139 -11.89 -5.53 6.85
N GLU A 140 -12.55 -6.60 6.39
CA GLU A 140 -12.08 -7.97 6.62
C GLU A 140 -10.68 -8.19 6.01
N PHE A 141 -10.46 -7.72 4.78
CA PHE A 141 -9.15 -7.80 4.12
C PHE A 141 -8.09 -6.97 4.86
N LEU A 142 -8.44 -5.80 5.38
CA LEU A 142 -7.52 -4.98 6.20
C LEU A 142 -7.04 -5.75 7.44
N GLY A 143 -7.97 -6.41 8.15
CA GLY A 143 -7.62 -7.21 9.32
C GLY A 143 -6.71 -8.40 8.97
N LYS A 144 -7.05 -9.13 7.92
CA LYS A 144 -6.24 -10.26 7.42
C LYS A 144 -4.84 -9.80 7.00
N ALA A 145 -4.74 -8.70 6.24
CA ALA A 145 -3.46 -8.13 5.80
C ALA A 145 -2.60 -7.67 6.98
N GLY A 146 -3.20 -7.04 7.99
CA GLY A 146 -2.49 -6.63 9.20
C GLY A 146 -1.96 -7.81 10.00
N THR A 147 -2.76 -8.87 10.15
CA THR A 147 -2.33 -10.12 10.82
C THR A 147 -1.18 -10.78 10.07
N SER A 148 -1.30 -10.92 8.74
CA SER A 148 -0.25 -11.52 7.91
C SER A 148 1.05 -10.69 7.95
N ALA A 149 0.95 -9.36 7.91
CA ALA A 149 2.10 -8.47 8.01
C ALA A 149 2.84 -8.58 9.38
N LEU A 150 2.10 -8.73 10.48
CA LEU A 150 2.72 -8.96 11.79
C LEU A 150 3.43 -10.32 11.86
N HIS A 151 2.81 -11.39 11.32
CA HIS A 151 3.45 -12.71 11.24
C HIS A 151 4.70 -12.67 10.36
N MET A 152 4.66 -11.94 9.24
CA MET A 152 5.82 -11.72 8.37
C MET A 152 6.97 -11.05 9.14
N ALA A 153 6.67 -10.00 9.92
CA ALA A 153 7.66 -9.29 10.71
C ALA A 153 8.24 -10.16 11.83
N HIS A 154 7.43 -10.98 12.47
CA HIS A 154 7.87 -11.94 13.48
C HIS A 154 8.79 -13.00 12.88
N ALA A 155 8.39 -13.63 11.75
CA ALA A 155 9.21 -14.61 11.04
C ALA A 155 10.57 -14.03 10.62
N TRP A 156 10.59 -12.76 10.17
CA TRP A 156 11.83 -12.06 9.88
C TRP A 156 12.73 -11.94 11.12
N TYR A 157 12.16 -11.55 12.26
CA TYR A 157 12.89 -11.43 13.53
C TYR A 157 13.48 -12.77 13.98
N GLU A 158 12.70 -13.86 13.85
CA GLU A 158 13.13 -15.25 14.14
C GLU A 158 14.11 -15.81 13.09
N LYS A 159 14.46 -15.05 12.05
CA LYS A 159 15.37 -15.44 10.96
C LYS A 159 14.85 -16.61 10.10
N ASP A 160 13.57 -16.88 10.15
CA ASP A 160 12.91 -17.84 9.25
C ASP A 160 12.59 -17.20 7.90
N ARG A 161 13.54 -17.26 6.98
CA ARG A 161 13.43 -16.67 5.63
C ARG A 161 12.31 -17.29 4.81
N SER A 162 12.14 -18.60 4.90
CA SER A 162 11.12 -19.32 4.15
C SER A 162 9.72 -18.91 4.58
N TYR A 163 9.47 -18.82 5.89
CA TYR A 163 8.20 -18.39 6.42
C TYR A 163 7.98 -16.89 6.20
N THR A 164 9.03 -16.06 6.31
CA THR A 164 8.97 -14.64 5.96
C THR A 164 8.52 -14.45 4.51
N TRP A 165 9.10 -15.18 3.56
CA TRP A 165 8.73 -15.12 2.15
C TRP A 165 7.28 -15.56 1.91
N GLN A 166 6.86 -16.65 2.52
CA GLN A 166 5.48 -17.11 2.45
C GLN A 166 4.49 -16.04 2.94
N ARG A 167 4.77 -15.39 4.08
CA ARG A 167 3.93 -14.32 4.62
C ARG A 167 4.01 -13.04 3.80
N TYR A 168 5.14 -12.77 3.18
CA TYR A 168 5.29 -11.67 2.23
C TYR A 168 4.33 -11.82 1.05
N LEU A 169 4.30 -12.99 0.43
CA LEU A 169 3.37 -13.30 -0.68
C LEU A 169 1.91 -13.22 -0.25
N GLU A 170 1.56 -13.73 0.93
CA GLU A 170 0.20 -13.63 1.44
C GLU A 170 -0.22 -12.18 1.70
N THR A 171 0.67 -11.38 2.29
CA THR A 171 0.40 -9.95 2.54
C THR A 171 0.24 -9.21 1.22
N SER A 172 1.07 -9.49 0.21
CA SER A 172 0.96 -8.93 -1.15
C SER A 172 -0.41 -9.24 -1.76
N ALA A 173 -0.83 -10.50 -1.76
CA ALA A 173 -2.11 -10.94 -2.32
C ALA A 173 -3.31 -10.27 -1.63
N LEU A 174 -3.24 -10.06 -0.30
CA LEU A 174 -4.27 -9.37 0.47
C LEU A 174 -4.32 -7.87 0.13
N LEU A 175 -3.17 -7.22 0.00
CA LEU A 175 -3.09 -5.81 -0.43
C LEU A 175 -3.62 -5.62 -1.86
N ASP A 176 -3.32 -6.53 -2.78
CA ASP A 176 -3.85 -6.51 -4.14
C ASP A 176 -5.37 -6.72 -4.17
N SER A 177 -5.90 -7.61 -3.32
CA SER A 177 -7.33 -7.79 -3.14
C SER A 177 -8.01 -6.50 -2.64
N MET A 178 -7.40 -5.81 -1.68
CA MET A 178 -7.87 -4.52 -1.19
C MET A 178 -7.86 -3.45 -2.30
N LYS A 179 -6.81 -3.42 -3.10
CA LYS A 179 -6.67 -2.53 -4.25
C LYS A 179 -7.76 -2.78 -5.30
N LEU A 180 -8.03 -4.04 -5.62
CA LEU A 180 -9.11 -4.43 -6.54
C LEU A 180 -10.49 -4.00 -6.02
N ILE A 181 -10.79 -4.25 -4.75
CA ILE A 181 -12.06 -3.86 -4.11
C ILE A 181 -12.22 -2.34 -4.14
N ASN A 182 -11.16 -1.59 -3.80
CA ASN A 182 -11.19 -0.12 -3.85
C ASN A 182 -11.51 0.40 -5.25
N ARG A 183 -11.03 -0.26 -6.31
CA ARG A 183 -11.28 0.12 -7.71
C ARG A 183 -12.67 -0.23 -8.21
N THR A 184 -13.25 -1.34 -7.77
CA THR A 184 -14.39 -1.97 -8.44
C THR A 184 -15.71 -1.80 -7.71
N LEU A 185 -15.73 -1.80 -6.37
CA LEU A 185 -16.99 -1.96 -5.63
C LEU A 185 -17.76 -0.66 -5.37
N ASN A 186 -17.15 0.50 -5.42
CA ASN A 186 -17.87 1.77 -5.24
C ASN A 186 -17.43 2.84 -6.23
N GLN A 187 -17.95 2.77 -7.46
CA GLN A 187 -17.64 3.72 -8.53
C GLN A 187 -18.59 4.93 -8.59
N LYS A 188 -19.68 4.91 -7.81
CA LYS A 188 -20.68 5.98 -7.80
C LYS A 188 -20.37 7.09 -6.79
N ALA A 189 -19.81 6.75 -5.64
CA ALA A 189 -19.48 7.70 -4.58
C ALA A 189 -18.37 8.68 -4.98
N GLN A 190 -18.37 9.85 -4.33
CA GLN A 190 -17.32 10.86 -4.50
C GLN A 190 -16.74 11.21 -3.12
N PRO A 191 -15.41 11.04 -2.90
CA PRO A 191 -14.45 10.44 -3.84
C PRO A 191 -14.74 8.96 -4.12
N LYS A 192 -14.47 8.53 -5.34
CA LYS A 192 -14.65 7.12 -5.74
C LYS A 192 -13.74 6.20 -4.94
N GLY A 193 -14.19 4.96 -4.77
CA GLY A 193 -13.43 3.90 -4.13
C GLY A 193 -14.00 3.48 -2.78
N VAL A 194 -13.42 2.42 -2.26
CA VAL A 194 -13.75 1.80 -0.97
C VAL A 194 -12.48 1.75 -0.14
N LYS A 195 -12.31 2.67 0.78
CA LYS A 195 -11.11 2.78 1.62
C LYS A 195 -11.47 2.53 3.08
N VAL A 196 -10.63 1.80 3.77
CA VAL A 196 -10.75 1.50 5.20
C VAL A 196 -9.38 1.62 5.86
N GLY A 197 -9.33 2.12 7.10
CA GLY A 197 -8.07 2.28 7.82
C GLY A 197 -7.03 3.13 7.09
N SER A 198 -7.49 4.07 6.24
CA SER A 198 -6.67 4.69 5.19
C SER A 198 -5.61 5.65 5.69
N LYS A 199 -5.74 6.15 6.91
CA LYS A 199 -4.81 7.12 7.52
C LYS A 199 -3.75 6.49 8.39
N VAL A 200 -4.05 5.38 9.03
CA VAL A 200 -3.18 4.78 10.07
C VAL A 200 -2.87 3.32 9.78
N LEU A 201 -3.91 2.47 9.69
CA LEU A 201 -3.71 1.02 9.66
C LEU A 201 -3.19 0.52 8.31
N HIS A 202 -3.81 0.94 7.20
CA HIS A 202 -3.35 0.54 5.87
C HIS A 202 -1.93 1.05 5.57
N PRO A 203 -1.57 2.33 5.83
CA PRO A 203 -0.18 2.78 5.71
C PRO A 203 0.81 1.99 6.55
N PHE A 204 0.45 1.61 7.78
CA PHE A 204 1.29 0.75 8.62
C PHE A 204 1.59 -0.60 7.96
N ILE A 205 0.57 -1.27 7.43
CA ILE A 205 0.73 -2.57 6.75
C ILE A 205 1.65 -2.43 5.54
N VAL A 206 1.43 -1.40 4.72
CA VAL A 206 2.24 -1.12 3.54
C VAL A 206 3.69 -0.80 3.90
N ASP A 207 3.93 0.00 4.95
CA ASP A 207 5.29 0.33 5.40
C ASP A 207 6.04 -0.91 5.90
N LEU A 208 5.35 -1.77 6.65
CA LEU A 208 5.92 -3.01 7.16
C LEU A 208 6.25 -3.99 6.01
N TYR A 209 5.33 -4.13 5.06
CA TYR A 209 5.52 -4.93 3.85
C TYR A 209 6.75 -4.46 3.06
N ARG A 210 6.86 -3.17 2.77
CA ARG A 210 7.98 -2.57 2.06
C ARG A 210 9.31 -2.76 2.80
N GLN A 211 9.31 -2.54 4.11
CA GLN A 211 10.52 -2.70 4.91
C GLN A 211 10.99 -4.15 4.91
N THR A 212 10.07 -5.12 5.00
CA THR A 212 10.41 -6.55 4.96
C THR A 212 10.94 -6.97 3.58
N GLY A 213 10.35 -6.48 2.49
CA GLY A 213 10.89 -6.72 1.13
C GLY A 213 12.32 -6.21 0.98
N ARG A 214 12.61 -5.00 1.48
CA ARG A 214 13.99 -4.47 1.51
C ARG A 214 14.93 -5.35 2.35
N ASN A 215 14.47 -5.77 3.52
CA ASN A 215 15.26 -6.62 4.40
C ASN A 215 15.58 -7.97 3.75
N LEU A 216 14.61 -8.61 3.09
CA LEU A 216 14.79 -9.88 2.38
C LEU A 216 15.88 -9.76 1.33
N LEU A 217 15.80 -8.79 0.44
CA LEU A 217 16.78 -8.60 -0.64
C LEU A 217 18.14 -8.13 -0.13
N SER A 218 18.19 -7.28 0.91
CA SER A 218 19.46 -6.81 1.47
C SER A 218 20.28 -7.91 2.12
N THR A 219 19.63 -8.94 2.64
CA THR A 219 20.32 -10.12 3.21
C THR A 219 21.02 -10.94 2.12
N ASP A 220 20.56 -10.83 0.89
CA ASP A 220 21.09 -11.52 -0.27
C ASP A 220 21.98 -10.59 -1.14
N GLY A 221 22.60 -9.58 -0.53
CA GLY A 221 23.63 -8.75 -1.17
C GLY A 221 23.12 -7.54 -1.94
N ILE A 222 21.79 -7.34 -2.04
CA ILE A 222 21.23 -6.15 -2.71
C ILE A 222 21.20 -4.98 -1.72
N ALA A 223 21.74 -3.82 -2.13
CA ALA A 223 21.67 -2.62 -1.29
C ALA A 223 20.21 -2.20 -1.04
N PRO A 224 19.84 -1.82 0.21
CA PRO A 224 18.44 -1.50 0.55
C PRO A 224 17.81 -0.39 -0.29
N ASP A 225 18.60 0.52 -0.84
CA ASP A 225 18.17 1.60 -1.70
C ASP A 225 18.00 1.18 -3.19
N GLU A 226 18.47 -0.01 -3.56
CA GLU A 226 18.27 -0.59 -4.89
C GLU A 226 16.96 -1.38 -4.98
N VAL A 227 16.38 -1.78 -3.85
CA VAL A 227 15.11 -2.52 -3.82
C VAL A 227 13.97 -1.64 -4.32
N LYS A 228 13.27 -2.12 -5.34
CA LYS A 228 12.13 -1.45 -5.94
C LYS A 228 10.83 -1.86 -5.25
N VAL A 229 9.85 -0.99 -5.34
CA VAL A 229 8.52 -1.21 -4.75
C VAL A 229 7.47 -0.99 -5.84
N SER A 230 6.61 -1.98 -6.04
CA SER A 230 5.57 -1.94 -7.07
C SER A 230 4.40 -1.03 -6.74
N ILE A 231 4.11 -0.83 -5.45
CA ILE A 231 2.95 -0.05 -5.02
C ILE A 231 3.25 1.44 -5.22
N PRO A 232 2.49 2.17 -6.04
CA PRO A 232 2.66 3.60 -6.17
C PRO A 232 2.41 4.29 -4.83
N SER A 233 3.18 5.31 -4.54
CA SER A 233 3.10 6.02 -3.27
C SER A 233 3.21 7.52 -3.47
N ILE A 234 2.63 8.27 -2.52
CA ILE A 234 2.95 9.69 -2.43
C ILE A 234 4.46 9.84 -2.17
N PHE A 235 5.08 10.74 -2.91
CA PHE A 235 6.48 11.10 -2.74
C PHE A 235 6.56 12.53 -2.21
N THR A 236 6.83 12.67 -0.92
CA THR A 236 6.80 13.98 -0.24
C THR A 236 7.74 13.99 0.97
N ASN A 237 8.28 15.18 1.29
CA ASN A 237 8.96 15.45 2.56
C ASN A 237 8.10 16.28 3.53
N ILE A 238 6.83 16.48 3.23
CA ILE A 238 5.86 17.13 4.12
C ILE A 238 5.27 16.05 5.02
N ASP A 239 5.63 16.05 6.31
CA ASP A 239 5.29 14.98 7.25
C ASP A 239 3.79 14.68 7.34
N GLN A 240 2.95 15.71 7.32
CA GLN A 240 1.49 15.60 7.37
C GLN A 240 0.89 14.83 6.19
N LEU A 241 1.61 14.73 5.07
CA LEU A 241 1.14 14.12 3.83
C LEU A 241 1.74 12.74 3.55
N LYS A 242 2.75 12.31 4.31
CA LYS A 242 3.43 11.02 4.07
C LYS A 242 2.51 9.81 4.13
N SER A 243 1.43 9.89 4.89
CA SER A 243 0.44 8.82 5.02
C SER A 243 -0.73 8.92 4.05
N GLN A 244 -0.73 9.89 3.12
CA GLN A 244 -1.81 10.01 2.14
C GLN A 244 -1.84 8.79 1.21
N PRO A 245 -3.02 8.22 0.96
CA PRO A 245 -3.15 7.08 0.08
C PRO A 245 -2.89 7.48 -1.37
N CYS A 246 -2.20 6.61 -2.10
CA CYS A 246 -2.09 6.68 -3.54
C CYS A 246 -2.95 5.57 -4.14
N ALA A 247 -3.94 5.94 -4.95
CA ALA A 247 -4.81 4.99 -5.62
C ALA A 247 -4.27 4.69 -7.03
N GLU A 248 -4.50 3.47 -7.52
CA GLU A 248 -4.25 3.08 -8.89
C GLU A 248 -5.55 3.03 -9.70
N GLY A 249 -5.44 3.11 -11.02
CA GLY A 249 -6.53 2.96 -11.98
C GLY A 249 -6.04 2.24 -13.24
N ASP A 250 -6.95 1.87 -14.14
CA ASP A 250 -6.59 1.10 -15.35
C ASP A 250 -5.58 1.81 -16.23
N ASN A 251 -5.70 3.13 -16.37
CA ASN A 251 -4.79 3.99 -17.15
C ASN A 251 -4.05 4.98 -16.24
N THR A 252 -3.86 4.63 -14.97
CA THR A 252 -3.26 5.54 -13.99
C THR A 252 -2.13 4.82 -13.28
N VAL A 253 -0.93 5.37 -13.34
CA VAL A 253 0.19 4.90 -12.54
C VAL A 253 -0.10 5.15 -11.06
N GLY A 254 -0.66 6.31 -10.74
CA GLY A 254 -1.08 6.63 -9.39
C GLY A 254 -1.90 7.93 -9.34
N TYR A 255 -2.82 7.99 -8.39
CA TYR A 255 -3.65 9.16 -8.09
C TYR A 255 -3.65 9.43 -6.60
N VAL A 256 -3.34 10.66 -6.22
CA VAL A 256 -3.38 11.13 -4.84
C VAL A 256 -4.47 12.20 -4.71
N PRO A 257 -5.63 11.89 -4.12
CA PRO A 257 -6.62 12.90 -3.76
C PRO A 257 -6.18 13.63 -2.49
N LEU A 258 -6.14 14.95 -2.51
CA LEU A 258 -5.78 15.74 -1.33
C LEU A 258 -6.94 16.58 -0.82
N PHE A 259 -7.56 17.41 -1.66
CA PHE A 259 -8.65 18.33 -1.30
C PHE A 259 -8.31 19.21 -0.08
N GLU A 260 -7.07 19.63 0.06
CA GLU A 260 -6.54 20.35 1.21
C GLU A 260 -5.79 21.62 0.79
N VAL A 261 -5.72 22.55 1.73
CA VAL A 261 -4.76 23.65 1.67
C VAL A 261 -3.42 23.13 2.22
N VAL A 262 -2.44 23.01 1.34
CA VAL A 262 -1.11 22.51 1.68
C VAL A 262 -0.14 23.69 1.82
N LYS A 263 0.52 23.77 2.98
CA LYS A 263 1.61 24.72 3.22
C LYS A 263 2.93 24.06 2.83
N VAL A 264 3.55 24.57 1.79
CA VAL A 264 4.79 24.01 1.23
C VAL A 264 5.93 24.97 1.54
N GLN A 265 6.78 24.63 2.49
CA GLN A 265 7.96 25.40 2.85
C GLN A 265 9.01 25.41 1.71
N PRO A 266 9.98 26.33 1.72
CA PRO A 266 11.10 26.27 0.78
C PRO A 266 11.74 24.89 0.73
N ASN A 267 11.96 24.38 -0.50
CA ASN A 267 12.49 23.03 -0.79
C ASN A 267 11.59 21.84 -0.41
N GLN A 268 10.41 22.07 0.14
CA GLN A 268 9.43 20.98 0.27
C GLN A 268 8.79 20.65 -1.07
N TYR A 269 8.32 19.40 -1.18
CA TYR A 269 7.78 18.88 -2.43
C TYR A 269 6.62 17.89 -2.23
N LEU A 270 5.82 17.76 -3.29
CA LEU A 270 4.70 16.83 -3.45
C LEU A 270 4.84 16.09 -4.77
N GLY A 271 4.64 14.79 -4.78
CA GLY A 271 4.74 14.01 -6.00
C GLY A 271 4.29 12.57 -5.86
N ILE A 272 4.59 11.77 -6.85
CA ILE A 272 4.29 10.33 -6.94
C ILE A 272 5.57 9.58 -7.31
N GLY A 273 5.75 8.38 -6.68
CA GLY A 273 6.64 7.34 -7.13
C GLY A 273 5.84 6.12 -7.58
N TRP A 274 6.31 5.38 -8.60
CA TRP A 274 5.59 4.24 -9.17
C TRP A 274 6.50 3.09 -9.60
N GLU A 275 5.86 2.02 -10.09
CA GLU A 275 6.53 0.80 -10.53
C GLU A 275 7.52 1.02 -11.67
N ILE A 276 8.58 0.24 -11.65
CA ILE A 276 9.65 0.29 -12.65
C ILE A 276 9.18 -0.11 -14.06
N GLN A 277 8.18 -1.00 -14.18
CA GLN A 277 7.67 -1.48 -15.46
C GLN A 277 6.65 -0.54 -16.11
N LYS A 278 6.10 0.40 -15.34
CA LYS A 278 5.10 1.34 -15.86
C LYS A 278 5.77 2.62 -16.36
N GLU A 279 5.54 2.96 -17.62
CA GLU A 279 5.95 4.24 -18.19
C GLU A 279 4.83 5.25 -18.03
N ALA A 280 5.11 6.38 -17.38
CA ALA A 280 4.17 7.48 -17.30
C ALA A 280 4.14 8.24 -18.63
N GLU A 281 2.94 8.52 -19.12
CA GLU A 281 2.72 9.35 -20.30
C GLU A 281 2.47 10.81 -19.95
N SER A 282 1.72 11.03 -18.87
CA SER A 282 1.42 12.38 -18.40
C SER A 282 1.33 12.47 -16.89
N PHE A 283 1.56 13.65 -16.36
CA PHE A 283 1.33 14.01 -14.98
C PHE A 283 0.46 15.26 -14.90
N CYS A 284 -0.57 15.21 -14.09
CA CYS A 284 -1.50 16.31 -13.89
C CYS A 284 -1.54 16.67 -12.39
N PHE A 285 -1.28 17.93 -12.09
CA PHE A 285 -1.36 18.52 -10.77
C PHE A 285 -2.55 19.50 -10.72
N ASN A 286 -3.60 19.16 -10.01
CA ASN A 286 -4.85 19.91 -10.00
C ASN A 286 -4.86 20.96 -8.88
N LEU A 287 -4.73 22.25 -9.28
CA LEU A 287 -4.65 23.41 -8.39
C LEU A 287 -5.70 24.44 -8.78
N PRO A 288 -6.89 24.47 -8.19
CA PRO A 288 -8.00 25.34 -8.63
C PRO A 288 -7.74 26.85 -8.58
N LYS A 289 -6.73 27.31 -7.86
CA LYS A 289 -6.52 28.74 -7.59
C LYS A 289 -5.05 29.12 -7.45
N SER A 290 -4.15 28.74 -8.32
CA SER A 290 -2.79 29.22 -8.09
C SER A 290 -1.99 29.58 -9.33
N ASN A 291 -1.62 30.86 -9.38
CA ASN A 291 -0.45 31.38 -10.07
C ASN A 291 0.62 31.74 -9.03
N GLN A 292 1.07 30.78 -8.23
CA GLN A 292 2.15 31.08 -7.30
C GLN A 292 3.50 30.88 -7.99
N PRO A 293 4.35 31.92 -8.08
CA PRO A 293 5.68 31.82 -8.64
C PRO A 293 6.56 30.90 -7.77
N GLY A 294 7.58 30.29 -8.39
CA GLY A 294 8.54 29.47 -7.66
C GLY A 294 8.19 27.97 -7.61
N ARG A 295 7.11 27.52 -8.24
CA ARG A 295 6.86 26.09 -8.43
C ARG A 295 7.75 25.57 -9.55
N VAL A 296 8.49 24.50 -9.27
CA VAL A 296 9.24 23.74 -10.28
C VAL A 296 8.77 22.29 -10.29
N PHE A 297 8.73 21.71 -11.49
CA PHE A 297 8.44 20.31 -11.68
C PHE A 297 9.72 19.57 -12.05
N GLU A 298 9.89 18.43 -11.43
CA GLU A 298 11.11 17.64 -11.57
C GLU A 298 10.76 16.16 -11.70
N TRP A 299 11.54 15.41 -12.45
CA TRP A 299 11.46 13.96 -12.53
C TRP A 299 12.77 13.31 -12.10
N SER A 300 12.69 12.06 -11.69
CA SER A 300 13.84 11.25 -11.28
C SER A 300 13.62 9.78 -11.64
N ALA A 301 14.71 9.07 -11.96
CA ALA A 301 14.70 7.63 -12.13
C ALA A 301 14.93 6.89 -10.80
N ASP A 302 15.62 7.52 -9.84
CA ASP A 302 16.12 6.90 -8.60
C ASP A 302 15.60 7.57 -7.32
N GLY A 303 14.85 8.67 -7.45
CA GLY A 303 14.39 9.48 -6.32
C GLY A 303 15.46 10.34 -5.66
N LYS A 304 16.71 10.31 -6.15
CA LYS A 304 17.87 11.05 -5.62
C LYS A 304 18.35 12.13 -6.58
N SER A 305 18.54 11.77 -7.85
CA SER A 305 19.02 12.66 -8.91
C SER A 305 17.83 13.24 -9.68
N TRP A 306 17.72 14.56 -9.74
CA TRP A 306 16.53 15.26 -10.25
C TRP A 306 16.82 16.07 -11.49
N SER A 307 15.94 15.95 -12.48
CA SER A 307 15.98 16.74 -13.71
C SER A 307 14.74 17.63 -13.78
N LEU A 308 14.93 18.88 -14.18
CA LEU A 308 13.84 19.84 -14.37
C LEU A 308 12.97 19.44 -15.58
N ILE A 309 11.67 19.66 -15.43
CA ILE A 309 10.70 19.54 -16.51
C ILE A 309 10.42 20.96 -17.04
N PRO A 310 10.89 21.31 -18.23
CA PRO A 310 10.87 22.70 -18.69
C PRO A 310 9.49 23.17 -19.19
N HIS A 311 8.63 22.25 -19.61
CA HIS A 311 7.34 22.58 -20.22
C HIS A 311 6.18 22.00 -19.40
N VAL A 312 5.51 22.89 -18.70
CA VAL A 312 4.28 22.60 -17.96
C VAL A 312 3.15 23.45 -18.55
N SER A 313 2.13 22.79 -19.07
CA SER A 313 0.93 23.49 -19.54
C SER A 313 0.00 23.75 -18.37
N THR A 314 -0.44 24.99 -18.18
CA THR A 314 -1.42 25.34 -17.15
C THR A 314 -2.73 25.72 -17.82
N GLU A 315 -3.71 24.83 -17.76
CA GLU A 315 -5.05 25.03 -18.30
C GLU A 315 -6.11 24.67 -17.24
N ASN A 316 -7.13 25.49 -17.09
CA ASN A 316 -8.25 25.22 -16.17
C ASN A 316 -7.80 24.90 -14.75
N ALA A 317 -6.82 25.62 -14.22
CA ALA A 317 -6.22 25.41 -12.90
C ALA A 317 -5.54 24.04 -12.72
N LYS A 318 -5.07 23.43 -13.81
CA LYS A 318 -4.31 22.18 -13.80
C LYS A 318 -2.95 22.42 -14.44
N ASP A 319 -1.90 22.06 -13.73
CA ASP A 319 -0.57 21.96 -14.32
C ASP A 319 -0.42 20.56 -14.92
N THR A 320 -0.20 20.49 -16.22
CA THR A 320 -0.10 19.23 -16.95
C THR A 320 1.24 19.11 -17.66
N ILE A 321 1.89 17.99 -17.43
CA ILE A 321 3.12 17.57 -18.11
C ILE A 321 2.74 16.44 -19.06
N ARG A 322 2.98 16.63 -20.38
CA ARG A 322 2.60 15.67 -21.42
C ARG A 322 3.76 14.88 -21.99
N THR A 323 4.99 15.28 -21.69
CA THR A 323 6.20 14.57 -22.13
C THR A 323 7.03 14.24 -20.91
N ILE A 324 7.07 12.98 -20.57
CA ILE A 324 7.81 12.46 -19.43
C ILE A 324 8.90 11.52 -19.96
N ASP A 325 10.10 11.64 -19.42
CA ASP A 325 11.18 10.72 -19.78
C ASP A 325 10.77 9.29 -19.40
N PRO A 326 10.91 8.29 -20.30
CA PRO A 326 10.54 6.90 -20.02
C PRO A 326 11.27 6.29 -18.79
N LYS A 327 12.43 6.85 -18.44
CA LYS A 327 13.17 6.44 -17.25
C LYS A 327 12.58 6.97 -15.94
N ALA A 328 11.65 7.94 -16.01
CA ALA A 328 11.06 8.53 -14.82
C ALA A 328 10.33 7.47 -13.98
N ARG A 329 10.59 7.47 -12.69
CA ARG A 329 9.92 6.66 -11.66
C ARG A 329 9.36 7.51 -10.53
N TYR A 330 9.74 8.78 -10.53
CA TYR A 330 9.28 9.80 -9.59
C TYR A 330 9.03 11.10 -10.34
N ILE A 331 7.93 11.75 -10.04
CA ILE A 331 7.62 13.12 -10.46
C ILE A 331 7.19 13.91 -9.23
N ARG A 332 7.69 15.13 -9.11
CA ARG A 332 7.30 16.01 -8.02
C ARG A 332 7.15 17.46 -8.46
N MET A 333 6.30 18.21 -7.77
CA MET A 333 6.33 19.66 -7.69
C MET A 333 7.12 20.05 -6.44
N ARG A 334 8.08 20.94 -6.58
CA ARG A 334 8.89 21.47 -5.46
C ARG A 334 8.75 22.98 -5.36
N ASN A 335 8.71 23.48 -4.13
CA ASN A 335 8.83 24.91 -3.87
C ASN A 335 10.31 25.33 -3.99
N ASN A 336 10.63 26.05 -5.07
CA ASN A 336 11.96 26.58 -5.35
C ASN A 336 12.10 28.06 -4.97
N SER A 337 11.12 28.64 -4.25
CA SER A 337 11.20 29.98 -3.69
C SER A 337 11.77 29.95 -2.27
N ASP A 338 12.14 31.13 -1.77
CA ASP A 338 12.57 31.35 -0.39
C ASP A 338 11.43 31.57 0.59
N GLN A 339 10.17 31.53 0.12
CA GLN A 339 8.97 31.76 0.91
C GLN A 339 8.06 30.54 0.95
N GLN A 340 7.28 30.44 2.02
CA GLN A 340 6.22 29.44 2.11
C GLN A 340 5.16 29.68 1.04
N MET A 341 4.77 28.63 0.35
CA MET A 341 3.60 28.60 -0.53
C MET A 341 2.39 28.02 0.18
N GLU A 342 1.22 28.57 -0.08
CA GLU A 342 -0.04 27.99 0.36
C GLU A 342 -0.86 27.61 -0.87
N LEU A 343 -1.03 26.30 -1.09
CA LEU A 343 -1.66 25.74 -2.28
C LEU A 343 -2.91 24.98 -1.91
N TYR A 344 -4.04 25.32 -2.53
CA TYR A 344 -5.21 24.46 -2.49
C TYR A 344 -5.07 23.36 -3.54
N VAL A 345 -4.83 22.13 -3.09
CA VAL A 345 -4.55 21.00 -3.96
C VAL A 345 -5.74 20.05 -3.95
N LEU A 346 -6.40 19.87 -5.10
CA LEU A 346 -7.44 18.85 -5.26
C LEU A 346 -6.84 17.46 -5.39
N GLY A 347 -5.67 17.33 -6.00
CA GLY A 347 -4.95 16.09 -6.15
C GLY A 347 -3.98 16.12 -7.31
N PHE A 348 -3.28 15.01 -7.52
CA PHE A 348 -2.40 14.81 -8.65
C PHE A 348 -2.44 13.38 -9.16
N THR A 349 -2.21 13.21 -10.46
CA THR A 349 -2.37 11.95 -11.18
C THR A 349 -1.23 11.76 -12.18
N ALA A 350 -0.61 10.59 -12.19
CA ALA A 350 0.26 10.13 -13.26
C ALA A 350 -0.49 9.07 -14.09
N THR A 351 -0.57 9.27 -15.41
CA THR A 351 -1.21 8.32 -16.35
C THR A 351 -0.15 7.48 -17.05
N THR A 352 -0.45 6.23 -17.35
CA THR A 352 0.43 5.32 -18.09
C THR A 352 0.04 5.31 -19.57
N LYS A 353 0.99 4.96 -20.44
CA LYS A 353 0.70 4.53 -21.81
C LYS A 353 -0.18 3.28 -21.79
N GLN A 354 -1.09 3.18 -22.75
CA GLN A 354 -1.79 1.92 -22.99
C GLN A 354 -0.80 0.88 -23.51
N ASP A 355 -0.82 -0.33 -22.92
CA ASP A 355 0.02 -1.48 -23.29
C ASP A 355 1.55 -1.23 -23.25
N PRO A 356 2.17 -1.05 -22.08
CA PRO A 356 3.62 -1.11 -22.00
C PRO A 356 4.09 -2.52 -22.40
N GLN A 357 5.01 -2.61 -23.36
CA GLN A 357 5.69 -3.86 -23.68
C GLN A 357 6.58 -4.25 -22.51
N ILE A 358 6.10 -5.18 -21.68
CA ILE A 358 6.82 -5.64 -20.51
C ILE A 358 7.79 -6.74 -20.94
N ASN A 359 9.09 -6.55 -20.69
CA ASN A 359 10.07 -7.64 -20.85
C ASN A 359 10.09 -8.51 -19.58
N GLU A 360 9.28 -9.56 -19.56
CA GLU A 360 9.18 -10.47 -18.41
C GLU A 360 10.54 -11.08 -18.00
N ALA A 361 11.48 -11.23 -18.92
CA ALA A 361 12.79 -11.78 -18.60
C ALA A 361 13.61 -10.87 -17.67
N LEU A 362 13.35 -9.57 -17.66
CA LEU A 362 14.01 -8.63 -16.75
C LEU A 362 13.42 -8.64 -15.35
N MET A 363 12.19 -9.11 -15.17
CA MET A 363 11.51 -9.11 -13.88
C MET A 363 12.22 -9.99 -12.83
N MET A 364 12.94 -11.01 -13.27
CA MET A 364 13.74 -11.87 -12.37
C MET A 364 14.98 -11.16 -11.78
N TYR A 365 15.31 -9.95 -12.26
CA TYR A 365 16.55 -9.24 -11.91
C TYR A 365 16.30 -7.74 -11.66
N ASP A 366 15.05 -7.32 -11.51
CA ASP A 366 14.67 -5.90 -11.39
C ASP A 366 14.69 -5.38 -9.95
N MET A 367 15.06 -6.23 -9.00
CA MET A 367 15.14 -5.92 -7.56
C MET A 367 13.77 -5.59 -6.96
N ASN A 368 12.72 -6.19 -7.53
CA ASN A 368 11.34 -6.00 -7.14
C ASN A 368 10.66 -7.36 -6.90
N LEU A 369 10.34 -7.66 -5.64
CA LEU A 369 9.70 -8.92 -5.26
C LEU A 369 8.23 -9.03 -5.66
N ASP A 370 7.61 -7.94 -6.10
CA ASP A 370 6.19 -7.92 -6.49
C ASP A 370 5.99 -8.23 -7.98
N THR A 371 7.07 -8.24 -8.76
CA THR A 371 7.08 -8.63 -10.17
C THR A 371 7.58 -10.05 -10.33
N TYR A 372 7.22 -10.70 -11.41
CA TYR A 372 7.69 -12.06 -11.66
C TYR A 372 7.66 -12.42 -13.14
N LYS A 373 8.50 -13.37 -13.51
CA LYS A 373 8.43 -14.11 -14.76
C LYS A 373 7.72 -15.44 -14.52
N ASN A 374 6.78 -15.78 -15.40
CA ASN A 374 6.26 -17.15 -15.45
C ASN A 374 7.30 -18.10 -16.02
N LEU A 375 7.54 -19.20 -15.34
CA LEU A 375 8.29 -20.34 -15.86
C LEU A 375 7.29 -21.46 -16.14
N ASN A 376 7.02 -21.71 -17.41
CA ASN A 376 6.06 -22.73 -17.84
C ASN A 376 6.67 -24.13 -17.85
N PRO A 377 5.83 -25.19 -17.79
CA PRO A 377 6.32 -26.56 -17.95
C PRO A 377 7.08 -26.74 -19.27
N GLY A 378 8.27 -27.31 -19.17
CA GLY A 378 9.19 -27.48 -20.32
C GLY A 378 10.07 -26.28 -20.64
N GLU A 379 9.83 -25.11 -20.01
CA GLU A 379 10.79 -24.00 -20.06
C GLU A 379 11.92 -24.19 -19.07
N MET A 380 13.06 -23.59 -19.38
CA MET A 380 14.29 -23.66 -18.60
C MET A 380 14.97 -22.30 -18.54
N ILE A 381 15.43 -21.92 -17.36
CA ILE A 381 16.25 -20.71 -17.17
C ILE A 381 17.65 -21.13 -16.78
N HIS A 382 18.63 -20.59 -17.50
CA HIS A 382 20.06 -20.84 -17.26
C HIS A 382 20.68 -19.68 -16.48
N ILE A 383 21.45 -20.01 -15.46
CA ILE A 383 22.17 -19.08 -14.59
C ILE A 383 23.64 -19.48 -14.60
N LYS A 384 24.51 -18.60 -15.08
CA LYS A 384 25.96 -18.83 -15.05
C LYS A 384 26.48 -18.73 -13.61
N CYS A 385 27.37 -19.65 -13.26
CA CYS A 385 27.97 -19.76 -11.92
C CYS A 385 29.32 -19.06 -11.77
N ASP A 386 29.78 -18.32 -12.81
CA ASP A 386 31.06 -17.64 -12.79
C ASP A 386 31.05 -16.54 -11.70
N ASP A 387 32.08 -16.55 -10.84
CA ASP A 387 32.36 -15.54 -9.82
C ASP A 387 31.22 -15.28 -8.77
N ILE A 388 30.37 -16.29 -8.51
CA ILE A 388 29.33 -16.19 -7.49
C ILE A 388 29.58 -17.11 -6.30
N ASN A 389 29.26 -16.66 -5.09
CA ASN A 389 29.42 -17.39 -3.84
C ASN A 389 28.11 -17.99 -3.32
N ALA A 390 26.99 -17.40 -3.72
CA ALA A 390 25.65 -17.91 -3.41
C ALA A 390 24.64 -17.45 -4.47
N VAL A 391 23.54 -18.20 -4.59
CA VAL A 391 22.38 -17.84 -5.41
C VAL A 391 21.13 -18.01 -4.58
N SER A 392 20.32 -16.94 -4.52
CA SER A 392 19.02 -16.97 -3.85
C SER A 392 17.90 -16.85 -4.87
N PHE A 393 16.87 -17.67 -4.69
CA PHE A 393 15.66 -17.70 -5.51
C PHE A 393 14.44 -17.34 -4.67
N PHE A 394 13.66 -16.40 -5.15
CA PHE A 394 12.35 -16.06 -4.62
C PHE A 394 11.28 -16.56 -5.57
N LEU A 395 10.67 -17.69 -5.23
CA LEU A 395 9.73 -18.42 -6.08
C LEU A 395 8.35 -18.47 -5.44
N SER A 396 7.30 -18.49 -6.27
CA SER A 396 5.94 -18.78 -5.85
C SER A 396 5.19 -19.68 -6.83
N GLY A 397 4.10 -20.26 -6.36
CA GLY A 397 3.23 -21.15 -7.13
C GLY A 397 2.20 -21.79 -6.22
N SER A 398 1.44 -22.76 -6.72
CA SER A 398 0.54 -23.55 -5.87
C SER A 398 1.34 -24.41 -4.88
N ASN A 399 0.71 -24.84 -3.80
CA ASN A 399 1.37 -25.68 -2.77
C ASN A 399 1.87 -27.04 -3.29
N GLU A 400 1.44 -27.46 -4.47
CA GLU A 400 1.83 -28.70 -5.12
C GLU A 400 2.94 -28.49 -6.16
N ASN A 401 3.33 -27.24 -6.43
CA ASN A 401 4.38 -26.95 -7.40
C ASN A 401 5.75 -27.35 -6.85
N LEU A 402 6.44 -28.13 -7.63
CA LEU A 402 7.83 -28.52 -7.40
C LEU A 402 8.76 -27.84 -8.39
N VAL A 403 9.94 -27.53 -7.95
CA VAL A 403 11.03 -26.98 -8.76
C VAL A 403 12.24 -27.90 -8.70
N SER A 404 12.94 -28.04 -9.82
CA SER A 404 14.27 -28.65 -9.88
C SER A 404 15.31 -27.62 -10.28
N ILE A 405 16.42 -27.59 -9.55
CA ILE A 405 17.60 -26.82 -9.90
C ILE A 405 18.71 -27.85 -10.16
N THR A 406 19.21 -27.86 -11.38
CA THR A 406 20.19 -28.82 -11.85
C THR A 406 21.48 -28.09 -12.19
N GLY A 407 22.62 -28.58 -11.68
CA GLY A 407 23.95 -28.11 -12.06
C GLY A 407 24.41 -28.75 -13.35
N LEU A 408 25.01 -27.95 -14.22
CA LEU A 408 25.62 -28.39 -15.48
C LEU A 408 27.13 -28.16 -15.41
N SER A 409 27.91 -29.25 -15.48
CA SER A 409 29.35 -29.19 -15.49
C SER A 409 29.89 -28.79 -16.89
N GLN A 410 31.20 -28.50 -17.02
CA GLN A 410 31.82 -28.09 -18.29
C GLN A 410 31.81 -29.18 -19.33
N ASP A 411 31.82 -30.43 -18.92
CA ASP A 411 31.77 -31.64 -19.78
C ASP A 411 30.34 -32.09 -20.09
N GLY A 412 29.33 -31.37 -19.61
CA GLY A 412 27.92 -31.56 -19.95
C GLY A 412 27.17 -32.52 -19.01
N GLU A 413 27.78 -32.97 -17.92
CA GLU A 413 27.07 -33.76 -16.92
C GLU A 413 26.06 -32.93 -16.16
N LYS A 414 24.89 -33.52 -15.86
CA LYS A 414 23.78 -32.89 -15.13
C LYS A 414 23.56 -33.57 -13.79
N ASN A 415 23.61 -32.80 -12.72
CA ASN A 415 23.33 -33.28 -11.37
C ASN A 415 22.29 -32.39 -10.69
N ILE A 416 21.31 -32.98 -9.98
CA ILE A 416 20.31 -32.26 -9.24
C ILE A 416 20.97 -31.64 -8.00
N VAL A 417 20.96 -30.31 -7.93
CA VAL A 417 21.45 -29.53 -6.78
C VAL A 417 20.31 -29.30 -5.74
N TYR A 418 19.11 -29.09 -6.23
CA TYR A 418 17.92 -28.94 -5.40
C TYR A 418 16.68 -29.47 -6.12
N GLN A 419 15.84 -30.19 -5.38
CA GLN A 419 14.51 -30.57 -5.83
C GLN A 419 13.54 -30.49 -4.65
N GLY A 420 12.46 -29.72 -4.79
CA GLY A 420 11.52 -29.52 -3.70
C GLY A 420 10.43 -28.50 -4.02
N ASN A 421 9.72 -28.07 -3.00
CA ASN A 421 8.64 -27.09 -3.13
C ASN A 421 9.20 -25.72 -3.55
N VAL A 422 8.38 -24.96 -4.26
CA VAL A 422 8.64 -23.54 -4.52
C VAL A 422 8.67 -22.74 -3.21
N GLY A 423 9.47 -21.69 -3.18
CA GLY A 423 9.64 -20.86 -1.99
C GLY A 423 10.92 -20.02 -2.06
N TYR A 424 11.42 -19.61 -0.92
CA TYR A 424 12.76 -19.05 -0.82
C TYR A 424 13.80 -20.19 -0.76
N ILE A 425 14.74 -20.19 -1.70
CA ILE A 425 15.79 -21.19 -1.82
C ILE A 425 17.13 -20.46 -1.90
N LYS A 426 18.07 -20.78 -1.02
CA LYS A 426 19.44 -20.28 -1.08
C LYS A 426 20.42 -21.43 -1.27
N LEU A 427 21.21 -21.36 -2.34
CA LEU A 427 22.31 -22.29 -2.63
C LEU A 427 23.63 -21.58 -2.34
N ASN A 428 24.47 -22.20 -1.52
CA ASN A 428 25.83 -21.73 -1.25
C ASN A 428 26.80 -22.35 -2.25
N LYS A 429 27.94 -21.71 -2.48
CA LYS A 429 28.96 -22.14 -3.47
C LYS A 429 29.31 -23.64 -3.40
N THR A 430 29.46 -24.21 -2.22
CA THR A 430 29.73 -25.62 -2.01
C THR A 430 28.71 -26.59 -2.61
N MET A 431 27.50 -26.10 -2.90
CA MET A 431 26.43 -26.91 -3.51
C MET A 431 26.53 -26.92 -5.05
N PHE A 432 27.28 -26.00 -5.65
CA PHE A 432 27.36 -25.84 -7.10
C PHE A 432 28.77 -25.49 -7.62
N GLU A 433 29.81 -25.64 -6.81
CA GLU A 433 31.21 -25.29 -7.18
C GLU A 433 31.76 -26.07 -8.37
N ASP A 434 31.24 -27.28 -8.61
CA ASP A 434 31.65 -28.13 -9.73
C ASP A 434 30.90 -27.84 -11.04
N PHE A 435 29.95 -26.87 -11.02
CA PHE A 435 29.11 -26.58 -12.16
C PHE A 435 29.41 -25.22 -12.79
N SER A 436 29.36 -25.16 -14.11
CA SER A 436 29.51 -23.95 -14.90
C SER A 436 28.19 -23.10 -14.93
N SER A 437 27.06 -23.78 -14.78
CA SER A 437 25.75 -23.14 -14.75
C SER A 437 24.72 -23.94 -13.96
N LEU A 438 23.68 -23.28 -13.53
CA LEU A 438 22.46 -23.85 -12.94
C LEU A 438 21.32 -23.74 -13.95
N GLU A 439 20.50 -24.77 -14.03
CA GLU A 439 19.26 -24.81 -14.80
C GLU A 439 18.09 -24.92 -13.82
N ILE A 440 17.13 -23.99 -13.88
CA ILE A 440 15.89 -24.06 -13.10
C ILE A 440 14.72 -24.46 -14.00
N THR A 441 13.95 -25.46 -13.56
CA THR A 441 12.77 -25.98 -14.25
C THR A 441 11.64 -26.24 -13.26
N THR A 442 10.39 -26.14 -13.71
CA THR A 442 9.25 -26.64 -12.94
C THR A 442 9.05 -28.14 -13.14
N ILE A 443 8.68 -28.83 -12.06
CA ILE A 443 8.30 -30.24 -12.11
C ILE A 443 6.78 -30.30 -12.01
N GLY A 444 6.12 -30.81 -13.06
CA GLY A 444 4.66 -30.93 -13.11
C GLY A 444 4.07 -30.21 -14.30
N LYS A 445 2.76 -29.93 -14.22
CA LYS A 445 1.96 -29.37 -15.32
C LYS A 445 1.64 -27.89 -15.15
N GLU A 446 1.95 -27.30 -14.00
CA GLU A 446 1.65 -25.91 -13.69
C GLU A 446 2.90 -25.04 -13.76
N SER A 447 2.70 -23.79 -14.14
CA SER A 447 3.76 -22.77 -14.13
C SER A 447 4.09 -22.35 -12.70
N ILE A 448 5.34 -21.95 -12.49
CA ILE A 448 5.77 -21.27 -11.26
C ILE A 448 6.14 -19.83 -11.58
N HIS A 449 6.17 -18.99 -10.57
CA HIS A 449 6.57 -17.59 -10.70
C HIS A 449 7.97 -17.42 -10.13
N ILE A 450 8.85 -16.79 -10.88
CA ILE A 450 10.20 -16.40 -10.43
C ILE A 450 10.18 -14.90 -10.20
N HIS A 451 10.16 -14.49 -8.93
CA HIS A 451 10.12 -13.08 -8.55
C HIS A 451 11.49 -12.44 -8.62
N GLN A 452 12.50 -13.10 -8.07
CA GLN A 452 13.86 -12.58 -8.07
C GLN A 452 14.89 -13.71 -8.02
N ILE A 453 16.00 -13.52 -8.73
CA ILE A 453 17.21 -14.31 -8.64
C ILE A 453 18.34 -13.36 -8.22
N VAL A 454 18.94 -13.62 -7.06
CA VAL A 454 20.03 -12.83 -6.51
C VAL A 454 21.31 -13.66 -6.59
N ARG A 455 22.37 -13.09 -7.16
CA ARG A 455 23.71 -13.67 -7.27
C ARG A 455 24.66 -12.89 -6.38
N GLU A 456 25.24 -13.52 -5.36
CA GLU A 456 26.20 -12.94 -4.41
C GLU A 456 27.65 -13.25 -4.77
#